data_6326b54bf1d0e0d5dfce25c93acf7fcc
#
_entry.id   6326b54bf1d0e0d5dfce25c93acf7fcc
#
_cell.length_a   1.000
_cell.length_b   1.000
_cell.length_c   1.000
_cell.angle_alpha   90.00
_cell.angle_beta   90.00
_cell.angle_gamma   90.00
#
_symmetry.space_group_name_H-M   'P 1'
#
loop_
_entity.id
_entity.type
_entity.pdbx_description
1 polymer ?
#
loop_
_entity_poly.entity_id
_entity_poly.type
_entity_poly.pdbx_seq_one_letter_code
_entity_poly.pdbx_strand_id
1 'polypeptide(L)'
;MYDCSYFWRAVSISSDGSVEPCCHYNAGLDWTIERLKDKEQYRNYEASKKITDWQIQNHQTLRDIRQSALDNVPPAGCMPCVIHEKNGIKSPRQKGYDFQLAKNPIPDNEKTVKRPIDDIEHMDLFLNNICNFKCVMCSKEFSHLIAKEQGEEQPIVSWGDNEKHILKFMSKAKNLKKITIAGGEPFYNISYLHKIMETVLPIAPVSYTHLRAHETRRY
;
A
#
# COMPACT_ATOMS: atom_id res chain seq x y z
N MET A 1 12.35 -15.99 -13.14
CA MET A 1 12.00 -15.67 -11.75
C MET A 1 10.83 -14.68 -11.75
N TYR A 2 9.79 -14.94 -10.94
CA TYR A 2 8.74 -13.94 -10.72
C TYR A 2 9.25 -12.92 -9.71
N ASP A 3 9.65 -11.77 -10.19
CA ASP A 3 10.22 -10.72 -9.36
C ASP A 3 9.46 -9.40 -9.52
N CYS A 4 9.43 -8.63 -8.46
CA CYS A 4 8.82 -7.32 -8.42
C CYS A 4 9.59 -6.43 -7.43
N SER A 5 10.09 -5.30 -7.89
CA SER A 5 10.83 -4.36 -7.05
C SER A 5 10.05 -3.89 -5.82
N TYR A 6 8.73 -3.84 -5.92
CA TYR A 6 7.86 -3.48 -4.80
C TYR A 6 7.96 -4.44 -3.60
N PHE A 7 8.22 -5.74 -3.82
CA PHE A 7 8.36 -6.70 -2.73
C PHE A 7 9.52 -6.36 -1.79
N TRP A 8 10.54 -5.73 -2.34
CA TRP A 8 11.81 -5.47 -1.67
C TRP A 8 11.98 -4.04 -1.19
N ARG A 9 11.38 -3.07 -1.91
CA ARG A 9 11.65 -1.64 -1.75
C ARG A 9 10.42 -0.79 -1.47
N ALA A 10 9.25 -1.39 -1.38
CA ALA A 10 8.03 -0.65 -1.15
C ALA A 10 7.17 -1.25 -0.04
N VAL A 11 6.28 -0.43 0.48
CA VAL A 11 5.21 -0.82 1.39
C VAL A 11 3.99 0.05 1.12
N SER A 12 2.82 -0.56 1.09
CA SER A 12 1.53 0.10 1.08
C SER A 12 0.86 -0.07 2.44
N ILE A 13 0.36 1.00 3.01
CA ILE A 13 -0.33 1.00 4.30
C ILE A 13 -1.74 1.51 4.07
N SER A 14 -2.72 0.63 4.24
CA SER A 14 -4.12 0.94 4.09
C SER A 14 -4.68 1.73 5.27
N SER A 15 -5.87 2.32 5.08
CA SER A 15 -6.51 3.15 6.11
C SER A 15 -6.86 2.40 7.39
N ASP A 16 -7.05 1.10 7.32
CA ASP A 16 -7.26 0.21 8.48
C ASP A 16 -5.95 -0.23 9.14
N GLY A 17 -4.79 0.21 8.62
CA GLY A 17 -3.47 -0.19 9.10
C GLY A 17 -2.95 -1.50 8.50
N SER A 18 -3.67 -2.14 7.59
CA SER A 18 -3.16 -3.32 6.89
C SER A 18 -1.96 -2.96 6.00
N VAL A 19 -1.03 -3.92 5.85
CA VAL A 19 0.25 -3.73 5.19
C VAL A 19 0.37 -4.64 3.99
N GLU A 20 0.65 -4.07 2.83
CA GLU A 20 0.76 -4.74 1.53
C GLU A 20 2.05 -4.34 0.80
N PRO A 21 2.50 -5.10 -0.21
CA PRO A 21 3.72 -4.77 -0.94
C PRO A 21 3.55 -3.56 -1.88
N CYS A 22 2.34 -3.30 -2.36
CA CYS A 22 2.00 -2.18 -3.22
C CYS A 22 0.50 -1.94 -3.26
N CYS A 23 0.07 -0.77 -3.72
CA CYS A 23 -1.34 -0.37 -3.84
C CYS A 23 -2.14 -1.17 -4.90
N HIS A 24 -1.49 -2.00 -5.71
CA HIS A 24 -2.14 -2.88 -6.69
C HIS A 24 -2.28 -4.32 -6.20
N TYR A 25 -1.73 -4.63 -5.03
CA TYR A 25 -1.88 -5.95 -4.44
C TYR A 25 -3.34 -6.16 -4.02
N ASN A 26 -3.93 -7.24 -4.48
CA ASN A 26 -5.31 -7.55 -4.14
C ASN A 26 -5.41 -8.97 -3.55
N ALA A 27 -5.25 -9.05 -2.26
CA ALA A 27 -5.45 -10.30 -1.52
C ALA A 27 -6.87 -10.89 -1.71
N GLY A 28 -7.81 -10.06 -2.23
CA GLY A 28 -9.18 -10.41 -2.49
C GLY A 28 -9.44 -11.22 -3.74
N LEU A 29 -8.48 -11.31 -4.63
CA LEU A 29 -8.63 -12.06 -5.88
C LEU A 29 -8.23 -13.54 -5.74
N ASP A 30 -8.00 -14.01 -4.54
CA ASP A 30 -7.82 -15.44 -4.32
C ASP A 30 -9.16 -16.15 -4.41
N TRP A 31 -9.33 -16.88 -5.49
CA TRP A 31 -10.56 -17.61 -5.85
C TRP A 31 -10.83 -18.84 -4.98
N THR A 32 -9.98 -19.14 -4.02
CA THR A 32 -10.19 -20.28 -3.12
C THR A 32 -10.92 -19.83 -1.86
N ILE A 33 -12.07 -20.46 -1.61
CA ILE A 33 -12.92 -20.23 -0.40
C ILE A 33 -12.12 -20.39 0.90
N GLU A 34 -11.09 -21.23 0.92
CA GLU A 34 -10.21 -21.43 2.06
C GLU A 34 -9.39 -20.18 2.42
N ARG A 35 -8.89 -19.46 1.41
CA ARG A 35 -8.15 -18.19 1.64
C ARG A 35 -9.05 -16.99 1.91
N LEU A 36 -10.35 -17.07 1.66
CA LEU A 36 -11.31 -16.05 2.16
C LEU A 36 -11.40 -16.05 3.69
N LYS A 37 -11.15 -17.18 4.35
CA LYS A 37 -11.02 -17.26 5.81
C LYS A 37 -9.74 -16.58 6.31
N ASP A 38 -8.66 -16.68 5.55
CA ASP A 38 -7.41 -15.97 5.84
C ASP A 38 -7.51 -14.46 5.64
N LYS A 39 -8.45 -13.97 4.77
CA LYS A 39 -8.74 -12.53 4.67
C LYS A 39 -9.20 -11.90 5.98
N GLU A 40 -9.98 -12.63 6.74
CA GLU A 40 -10.40 -12.19 8.07
C GLU A 40 -9.19 -12.16 9.02
N GLN A 41 -8.27 -13.08 8.88
CA GLN A 41 -7.00 -13.10 9.61
C GLN A 41 -6.04 -11.98 9.14
N TYR A 42 -6.01 -11.65 7.85
CA TYR A 42 -5.22 -10.54 7.31
C TYR A 42 -5.89 -9.16 7.51
N ARG A 43 -7.22 -9.09 7.52
CA ARG A 43 -8.00 -7.88 7.90
C ARG A 43 -8.08 -7.69 9.40
N ASN A 44 -8.14 -8.79 10.16
CA ASN A 44 -8.08 -8.83 11.62
C ASN A 44 -6.65 -8.81 12.14
N TYR A 45 -5.68 -8.32 11.35
CA TYR A 45 -4.51 -7.76 11.99
C TYR A 45 -5.03 -6.65 12.88
N GLU A 46 -5.35 -7.09 14.11
CA GLU A 46 -6.01 -6.27 15.09
C GLU A 46 -5.32 -4.90 15.13
N ALA A 47 -6.05 -3.87 14.72
CA ALA A 47 -5.68 -2.48 14.96
C ALA A 47 -5.37 -2.21 16.45
N SER A 48 -5.69 -3.16 17.31
CA SER A 48 -5.45 -3.17 18.76
C SER A 48 -4.04 -3.64 19.16
N LYS A 49 -3.28 -4.36 18.32
CA LYS A 49 -1.92 -4.76 18.67
C LYS A 49 -0.95 -3.67 18.26
N LYS A 50 -0.16 -3.18 19.21
CA LYS A 50 0.93 -2.22 18.99
C LYS A 50 1.84 -2.70 17.86
N ILE A 51 1.63 -2.18 16.65
CA ILE A 51 2.52 -2.42 15.52
C ILE A 51 3.86 -1.80 15.87
N THR A 52 4.92 -2.59 15.86
CA THR A 52 6.28 -2.04 15.90
C THR A 52 6.74 -1.73 14.48
N ASP A 53 7.64 -0.78 14.33
CA ASP A 53 8.28 -0.42 13.07
C ASP A 53 8.87 -1.65 12.34
N TRP A 54 9.46 -2.59 13.07
CA TRP A 54 9.93 -3.87 12.53
C TRP A 54 8.79 -4.72 11.95
N GLN A 55 7.63 -4.71 12.60
CA GLN A 55 6.47 -5.50 12.17
C GLN A 55 5.89 -4.99 10.84
N ILE A 56 5.91 -3.68 10.58
CA ILE A 56 5.42 -3.12 9.31
C ILE A 56 6.22 -3.71 8.14
N GLN A 57 7.54 -3.54 8.12
CA GLN A 57 8.40 -3.99 7.02
C GLN A 57 8.48 -5.53 6.92
N ASN A 58 8.40 -6.21 8.03
CA ASN A 58 8.52 -7.67 8.12
C ASN A 58 7.24 -8.34 8.62
N HIS A 59 6.10 -7.72 8.34
CA HIS A 59 4.78 -8.33 8.55
C HIS A 59 4.71 -9.70 7.87
N GLN A 60 3.97 -10.64 8.44
CA GLN A 60 3.91 -12.02 7.93
C GLN A 60 3.52 -12.04 6.46
N THR A 61 2.50 -11.27 6.06
CA THR A 61 2.08 -11.15 4.66
C THR A 61 3.23 -10.78 3.72
N LEU A 62 4.04 -9.76 4.09
CA LEU A 62 5.18 -9.35 3.25
C LEU A 62 6.27 -10.41 3.19
N ARG A 63 6.48 -11.15 4.28
CA ARG A 63 7.42 -12.28 4.31
C ARG A 63 6.97 -13.42 3.41
N ASP A 64 5.70 -13.79 3.45
CA ASP A 64 5.12 -14.86 2.63
C ASP A 64 5.16 -14.49 1.14
N ILE A 65 4.87 -13.22 0.81
CA ILE A 65 4.98 -12.70 -0.55
C ILE A 65 6.42 -12.78 -1.06
N ARG A 66 7.40 -12.39 -0.23
CA ARG A 66 8.82 -12.47 -0.60
C ARG A 66 9.27 -13.92 -0.74
N GLN A 67 8.85 -14.81 0.15
CA GLN A 67 9.14 -16.24 0.02
C GLN A 67 8.57 -16.80 -1.29
N SER A 68 7.30 -16.50 -1.59
CA SER A 68 6.66 -16.91 -2.85
C SER A 68 7.45 -16.44 -4.09
N ALA A 69 7.97 -15.20 -4.04
CA ALA A 69 8.81 -14.65 -5.11
C ALA A 69 10.16 -15.39 -5.23
N LEU A 70 10.80 -15.71 -4.10
CA LEU A 70 12.03 -16.50 -4.07
C LEU A 70 11.81 -17.91 -4.62
N ASP A 71 10.65 -18.51 -4.35
CA ASP A 71 10.22 -19.81 -4.86
C ASP A 71 9.76 -19.75 -6.33
N ASN A 72 9.85 -18.56 -6.95
CA ASN A 72 9.40 -18.30 -8.33
C ASN A 72 7.89 -18.54 -8.55
N VAL A 73 7.08 -18.36 -7.51
CA VAL A 73 5.63 -18.50 -7.57
C VAL A 73 4.98 -17.12 -7.46
N PRO A 74 4.12 -16.69 -8.40
CA PRO A 74 3.40 -15.43 -8.27
C PRO A 74 2.49 -15.46 -7.03
N PRO A 75 2.63 -14.52 -6.10
CA PRO A 75 1.67 -14.39 -5.00
C PRO A 75 0.24 -14.17 -5.52
N ALA A 76 -0.75 -14.75 -4.85
CA ALA A 76 -2.15 -14.70 -5.32
C ALA A 76 -2.65 -13.27 -5.54
N GLY A 77 -2.34 -12.34 -4.63
CA GLY A 77 -2.72 -10.93 -4.77
C GLY A 77 -2.02 -10.19 -5.94
N CYS A 78 -1.05 -10.83 -6.59
CA CYS A 78 -0.36 -10.29 -7.77
C CYS A 78 -1.00 -10.73 -9.10
N MET A 79 -2.06 -11.54 -9.07
CA MET A 79 -2.74 -12.02 -10.28
C MET A 79 -3.18 -10.91 -11.23
N PRO A 80 -3.60 -9.69 -10.81
CA PRO A 80 -3.88 -8.60 -11.74
C PRO A 80 -2.69 -8.28 -12.66
N CYS A 81 -1.48 -8.22 -12.12
CA CYS A 81 -0.28 -8.01 -12.94
C CYS A 81 -0.02 -9.19 -13.89
N VAL A 82 -0.16 -10.41 -13.40
CA VAL A 82 0.03 -11.64 -14.21
C VAL A 82 -0.96 -11.69 -15.37
N ILE A 83 -2.24 -11.35 -15.13
CA ILE A 83 -3.28 -11.33 -16.16
C ILE A 83 -2.98 -10.25 -17.20
N HIS A 84 -2.59 -9.05 -16.79
CA HIS A 84 -2.18 -7.99 -17.72
C HIS A 84 -1.05 -8.47 -18.64
N GLU A 85 0.00 -9.03 -18.06
CA GLU A 85 1.17 -9.50 -18.81
C GLU A 85 0.85 -10.63 -19.77
N LYS A 86 0.00 -11.59 -19.37
CA LYS A 86 -0.48 -12.66 -20.26
C LYS A 86 -1.29 -12.12 -21.45
N ASN A 87 -1.96 -10.99 -21.29
CA ASN A 87 -2.73 -10.32 -22.35
C ASN A 87 -1.90 -9.27 -23.12
N GLY A 88 -0.58 -9.24 -22.96
CA GLY A 88 0.30 -8.27 -23.62
C GLY A 88 0.16 -6.83 -23.11
N ILE A 89 -0.51 -6.63 -21.98
CA ILE A 89 -0.69 -5.32 -21.37
C ILE A 89 0.42 -5.09 -20.34
N LYS A 90 1.11 -3.94 -20.42
CA LYS A 90 2.14 -3.58 -19.46
C LYS A 90 1.53 -3.45 -18.05
N SER A 91 1.94 -4.32 -17.16
CA SER A 91 1.42 -4.38 -15.79
C SER A 91 1.95 -3.23 -14.91
N PRO A 92 1.28 -2.92 -13.77
CA PRO A 92 1.83 -2.02 -12.76
C PRO A 92 3.23 -2.44 -12.28
N ARG A 93 3.50 -3.74 -12.15
CA ARG A 93 4.81 -4.30 -11.83
C ARG A 93 5.86 -3.86 -12.85
N GLN A 94 5.57 -4.03 -14.13
CA GLN A 94 6.48 -3.63 -15.22
C GLN A 94 6.61 -2.11 -15.33
N LYS A 95 5.52 -1.36 -15.11
CA LYS A 95 5.55 0.12 -15.06
C LYS A 95 6.37 0.62 -13.86
N GLY A 96 6.36 -0.09 -12.75
CA GLY A 96 7.20 0.19 -11.58
C GLY A 96 8.70 0.14 -11.90
N TYR A 97 9.09 -0.67 -12.88
CA TYR A 97 10.46 -0.69 -13.37
C TYR A 97 10.86 0.57 -14.14
N ASP A 98 9.90 1.31 -14.73
CA ASP A 98 10.20 2.58 -15.40
C ASP A 98 10.47 3.72 -14.41
N PHE A 99 10.00 3.57 -13.17
CA PHE A 99 10.37 4.44 -12.06
C PHE A 99 11.68 4.00 -11.42
N GLN A 100 12.35 4.88 -10.70
CA GLN A 100 13.70 4.70 -10.15
C GLN A 100 13.94 3.42 -9.33
N LEU A 101 12.87 2.71 -8.90
CA LEU A 101 12.95 1.42 -8.21
C LEU A 101 13.62 0.33 -9.04
N ALA A 102 13.56 0.44 -10.38
CA ALA A 102 14.15 -0.55 -11.29
C ALA A 102 15.59 -0.26 -11.68
N LYS A 103 16.05 0.99 -11.49
CA LYS A 103 17.39 1.38 -11.90
C LYS A 103 18.50 0.72 -11.08
N ASN A 104 18.17 0.28 -9.87
CA ASN A 104 19.09 -0.45 -8.98
C ASN A 104 18.40 -1.72 -8.47
N PRO A 105 18.30 -2.79 -9.26
CA PRO A 105 17.72 -4.03 -8.78
C PRO A 105 18.53 -4.56 -7.58
N ILE A 106 17.84 -5.13 -6.60
CA ILE A 106 18.51 -5.84 -5.53
C ILE A 106 19.11 -7.10 -6.12
N PRO A 107 20.42 -7.35 -5.95
CA PRO A 107 21.05 -8.60 -6.40
C PRO A 107 20.32 -9.83 -5.81
N ASP A 108 20.24 -10.91 -6.58
CA ASP A 108 19.48 -12.08 -6.15
C ASP A 108 20.01 -12.70 -4.85
N ASN A 109 21.33 -12.64 -4.66
CA ASN A 109 21.97 -13.11 -3.43
C ASN A 109 21.69 -12.25 -2.19
N GLU A 110 21.16 -11.03 -2.38
CA GLU A 110 20.77 -10.12 -1.29
C GLU A 110 19.27 -10.18 -1.01
N LYS A 111 18.47 -10.83 -1.84
CA LYS A 111 17.04 -10.97 -1.64
C LYS A 111 16.77 -11.95 -0.50
N THR A 112 16.18 -11.43 0.57
CA THR A 112 15.83 -12.22 1.76
C THR A 112 14.40 -11.94 2.20
N VAL A 113 13.77 -12.89 2.85
CA VAL A 113 12.39 -12.78 3.34
C VAL A 113 12.23 -11.61 4.32
N LYS A 114 13.22 -11.42 5.21
CA LYS A 114 13.29 -10.29 6.13
C LYS A 114 14.11 -9.16 5.52
N ARG A 115 13.56 -7.94 5.55
CA ARG A 115 14.23 -6.77 4.97
C ARG A 115 14.43 -5.67 6.02
N PRO A 116 15.56 -4.96 5.99
CA PRO A 116 15.74 -3.76 6.82
C PRO A 116 14.82 -2.61 6.37
N ILE A 117 14.53 -1.69 7.27
CA ILE A 117 13.70 -0.51 6.97
C ILE A 117 14.36 0.39 5.93
N ASP A 118 15.69 0.46 5.95
CA ASP A 118 16.45 1.29 5.01
C ASP A 118 16.33 0.84 3.54
N ASP A 119 15.79 -0.36 3.27
CA ASP A 119 15.49 -0.77 1.90
C ASP A 119 14.23 -0.10 1.32
N ILE A 120 13.41 0.53 2.16
CA ILE A 120 12.18 1.18 1.72
C ILE A 120 12.51 2.47 0.98
N GLU A 121 12.19 2.47 -0.31
CA GLU A 121 12.31 3.62 -1.20
C GLU A 121 10.97 4.24 -1.58
N HIS A 122 9.87 3.48 -1.45
CA HIS A 122 8.53 3.93 -1.81
C HIS A 122 7.48 3.52 -0.76
N MET A 123 6.64 4.46 -0.40
CA MET A 123 5.46 4.21 0.45
C MET A 123 4.19 4.69 -0.24
N ASP A 124 3.18 3.80 -0.30
CA ASP A 124 1.80 4.16 -0.62
C ASP A 124 1.02 4.24 0.70
N LEU A 125 0.40 5.38 0.97
CA LEU A 125 -0.30 5.66 2.23
C LEU A 125 -1.76 5.99 1.96
N PHE A 126 -2.66 5.16 2.47
CA PHE A 126 -4.10 5.42 2.45
C PHE A 126 -4.52 5.91 3.83
N LEU A 127 -4.82 7.19 3.94
CA LEU A 127 -4.98 7.85 5.25
C LEU A 127 -6.31 7.49 5.93
N ASN A 128 -7.40 7.50 5.17
CA ASN A 128 -8.75 7.23 5.64
C ASN A 128 -9.70 7.09 4.45
N ASN A 129 -10.99 6.84 4.71
CA ASN A 129 -12.04 6.81 3.70
C ASN A 129 -12.93 8.07 3.70
N ILE A 130 -12.52 9.13 4.38
CA ILE A 130 -13.24 10.42 4.39
C ILE A 130 -13.00 11.14 3.06
N CYS A 131 -14.06 11.44 2.33
CA CYS A 131 -13.99 12.08 1.04
C CYS A 131 -15.16 13.03 0.85
N ASN A 132 -14.92 14.19 0.25
CA ASN A 132 -15.95 15.15 -0.15
C ASN A 132 -16.33 15.05 -1.63
N PHE A 133 -15.77 14.05 -2.34
CA PHE A 133 -16.05 13.78 -3.75
C PHE A 133 -16.79 12.45 -3.93
N LYS A 134 -17.51 12.35 -5.05
CA LYS A 134 -18.19 11.14 -5.53
C LYS A 134 -17.69 10.82 -6.94
N CYS A 135 -16.44 10.39 -7.05
CA CYS A 135 -15.82 10.10 -8.33
C CYS A 135 -16.39 8.80 -8.93
N VAL A 136 -16.73 8.80 -10.22
CA VAL A 136 -17.33 7.65 -10.92
C VAL A 136 -16.47 6.38 -10.83
N MET A 137 -15.15 6.53 -10.79
CA MET A 137 -14.20 5.41 -10.69
C MET A 137 -13.90 4.97 -9.25
N CYS A 138 -14.49 5.62 -8.25
CA CYS A 138 -14.21 5.34 -6.84
C CYS A 138 -15.18 4.28 -6.32
N SER A 139 -14.75 3.58 -5.28
CA SER A 139 -15.57 2.58 -4.61
C SER A 139 -15.93 3.01 -3.18
N LYS A 140 -16.89 2.32 -2.61
CA LYS A 140 -17.37 2.54 -1.24
C LYS A 140 -16.28 2.38 -0.18
N GLU A 141 -15.29 1.53 -0.44
CA GLU A 141 -14.18 1.28 0.47
C GLU A 141 -13.29 2.53 0.64
N PHE A 142 -13.21 3.37 -0.40
CA PHE A 142 -12.38 4.58 -0.41
C PHE A 142 -13.16 5.87 -0.23
N SER A 143 -14.51 5.82 -0.20
CA SER A 143 -15.35 7.01 -0.01
C SER A 143 -16.59 6.71 0.80
N HIS A 144 -16.64 7.25 2.02
CA HIS A 144 -17.82 7.14 2.87
C HIS A 144 -19.09 7.76 2.24
N LEU A 145 -18.93 8.76 1.36
CA LEU A 145 -20.08 9.36 0.65
C LEU A 145 -20.66 8.42 -0.39
N ILE A 146 -19.82 7.66 -1.09
CA ILE A 146 -20.29 6.63 -2.04
C ILE A 146 -20.97 5.50 -1.30
N ALA A 147 -20.37 5.04 -0.19
CA ALA A 147 -20.99 4.02 0.66
C ALA A 147 -22.39 4.46 1.12
N LYS A 148 -22.54 5.68 1.61
CA LYS A 148 -23.82 6.24 2.03
C LYS A 148 -24.83 6.31 0.88
N GLU A 149 -24.40 6.68 -0.32
CA GLU A 149 -25.27 6.75 -1.50
C GLU A 149 -25.77 5.36 -1.93
N GLN A 150 -24.97 4.33 -1.73
CA GLN A 150 -25.33 2.93 -1.99
C GLN A 150 -26.17 2.30 -0.86
N GLY A 151 -26.53 3.07 0.17
CA GLY A 151 -27.32 2.59 1.31
C GLY A 151 -26.48 1.73 2.30
N GLU A 152 -25.15 1.78 2.19
CA GLU A 152 -24.26 1.08 3.10
C GLU A 152 -23.67 2.07 4.11
N GLU A 153 -23.91 1.82 5.40
CA GLU A 153 -23.18 2.51 6.46
C GLU A 153 -21.79 1.87 6.59
N GLN A 154 -20.80 2.53 6.04
CA GLN A 154 -19.42 2.13 6.32
C GLN A 154 -18.84 3.00 7.44
N PRO A 155 -18.18 2.41 8.42
CA PRO A 155 -17.48 3.18 9.45
C PRO A 155 -16.39 4.03 8.79
N ILE A 156 -16.12 5.18 9.39
CA ILE A 156 -14.95 5.95 9.05
C ILE A 156 -13.74 5.14 9.51
N VAL A 157 -12.90 4.75 8.55
CA VAL A 157 -11.67 4.00 8.79
C VAL A 157 -10.49 4.94 8.69
N SER A 158 -9.62 4.90 9.67
CA SER A 158 -8.36 5.65 9.70
C SER A 158 -7.32 4.85 10.48
N TRP A 159 -6.05 5.27 10.44
CA TRP A 159 -4.98 4.60 11.18
C TRP A 159 -5.21 4.52 12.69
N GLY A 160 -6.01 5.43 13.27
CA GLY A 160 -6.35 5.42 14.69
C GLY A 160 -5.10 5.36 15.59
N ASP A 161 -5.08 4.42 16.52
CA ASP A 161 -3.96 4.21 17.45
C ASP A 161 -2.64 3.80 16.77
N ASN A 162 -2.70 3.31 15.54
CA ASN A 162 -1.52 2.93 14.78
C ASN A 162 -0.78 4.13 14.17
N GLU A 163 -1.37 5.32 14.12
CA GLU A 163 -0.78 6.53 13.52
C GLU A 163 0.66 6.76 14.01
N LYS A 164 0.86 6.78 15.32
CA LYS A 164 2.19 7.04 15.92
C LYS A 164 3.23 5.98 15.54
N HIS A 165 2.82 4.73 15.36
CA HIS A 165 3.71 3.64 14.97
C HIS A 165 4.07 3.72 13.49
N ILE A 166 3.11 4.12 12.64
CA ILE A 166 3.32 4.34 11.21
C ILE A 166 4.28 5.53 11.01
N LEU A 167 4.03 6.66 11.68
CA LEU A 167 4.93 7.82 11.61
C LEU A 167 6.33 7.49 12.10
N LYS A 168 6.46 6.72 13.20
CA LYS A 168 7.75 6.24 13.69
C LYS A 168 8.44 5.30 12.70
N PHE A 169 7.70 4.44 12.01
CA PHE A 169 8.24 3.62 10.93
C PHE A 169 8.77 4.50 9.80
N MET A 170 7.96 5.47 9.35
CA MET A 170 8.35 6.40 8.29
C MET A 170 9.63 7.16 8.64
N SER A 171 9.75 7.66 9.88
CA SER A 171 10.94 8.41 10.33
C SER A 171 12.26 7.61 10.31
N LYS A 172 12.18 6.30 10.17
CA LYS A 172 13.34 5.41 10.08
C LYS A 172 13.70 5.02 8.64
N ALA A 173 12.84 5.25 7.68
CA ALA A 173 13.05 4.88 6.28
C ALA A 173 13.95 5.91 5.56
N LYS A 174 15.24 5.90 5.87
CA LYS A 174 16.22 6.93 5.43
C LYS A 174 16.43 6.97 3.91
N ASN A 175 16.16 5.88 3.21
CA ASN A 175 16.29 5.79 1.75
C ASN A 175 14.98 6.06 1.00
N LEU A 176 13.97 6.57 1.70
CA LEU A 176 12.68 6.89 1.11
C LEU A 176 12.82 7.97 0.03
N LYS A 177 12.33 7.66 -1.17
CA LYS A 177 12.43 8.53 -2.36
C LYS A 177 11.07 9.02 -2.82
N LYS A 178 10.01 8.26 -2.54
CA LYS A 178 8.67 8.55 -3.01
C LYS A 178 7.62 8.19 -1.96
N ILE A 179 6.68 9.08 -1.77
CA ILE A 179 5.44 8.82 -1.04
C ILE A 179 4.27 9.10 -1.97
N THR A 180 3.35 8.14 -2.08
CA THR A 180 2.04 8.34 -2.69
C THR A 180 1.02 8.41 -1.58
N ILE A 181 0.23 9.46 -1.53
CA ILE A 181 -0.82 9.61 -0.53
C ILE A 181 -2.17 9.50 -1.24
N ALA A 182 -3.01 8.62 -0.74
CA ALA A 182 -4.31 8.28 -1.30
C ALA A 182 -5.33 7.97 -0.18
N GLY A 183 -6.50 7.47 -0.56
CA GLY A 183 -7.57 7.12 0.38
C GLY A 183 -8.42 8.33 0.75
N GLY A 184 -9.72 8.27 0.47
CA GLY A 184 -10.61 9.43 0.59
C GLY A 184 -10.11 10.64 -0.19
N GLU A 185 -10.21 11.83 0.42
CA GLU A 185 -9.55 13.05 -0.07
C GLU A 185 -8.47 13.47 0.93
N PRO A 186 -7.19 13.29 0.63
CA PRO A 186 -6.11 13.57 1.57
C PRO A 186 -6.10 15.02 2.08
N PHE A 187 -6.44 15.99 1.25
CA PHE A 187 -6.50 17.41 1.66
C PHE A 187 -7.69 17.74 2.56
N TYR A 188 -8.68 16.85 2.65
CA TYR A 188 -9.75 17.03 3.61
C TYR A 188 -9.28 16.80 5.05
N ASN A 189 -8.20 16.05 5.22
CA ASN A 189 -7.57 15.82 6.53
C ASN A 189 -6.13 16.35 6.56
N ILE A 190 -6.02 17.67 6.53
CA ILE A 190 -4.74 18.37 6.42
C ILE A 190 -3.81 18.08 7.61
N SER A 191 -4.37 17.75 8.78
CA SER A 191 -3.57 17.42 9.96
C SER A 191 -2.74 16.15 9.79
N TYR A 192 -3.26 15.14 9.11
CA TYR A 192 -2.49 13.94 8.76
C TYR A 192 -1.37 14.26 7.78
N LEU A 193 -1.67 15.03 6.74
CA LEU A 193 -0.66 15.46 5.78
C LEU A 193 0.47 16.22 6.46
N HIS A 194 0.15 17.14 7.36
CA HIS A 194 1.14 17.92 8.10
C HIS A 194 2.07 17.00 8.91
N LYS A 195 1.53 16.06 9.69
CA LYS A 195 2.31 15.11 10.47
C LYS A 195 3.22 14.23 9.60
N ILE A 196 2.72 13.79 8.44
CA ILE A 196 3.52 13.01 7.48
C ILE A 196 4.69 13.85 6.97
N MET A 197 4.41 15.08 6.53
CA MET A 197 5.45 15.98 6.01
C MET A 197 6.49 16.33 7.07
N GLU A 198 6.07 16.67 8.29
CA GLU A 198 6.98 16.89 9.41
C GLU A 198 7.86 15.67 9.72
N THR A 199 7.32 14.47 9.54
CA THR A 199 8.07 13.23 9.79
C THR A 199 9.11 12.94 8.72
N VAL A 200 8.82 13.20 7.44
CA VAL A 200 9.67 12.74 6.34
C VAL A 200 10.63 13.80 5.81
N LEU A 201 10.25 15.07 5.82
CA LEU A 201 11.11 16.14 5.29
C LEU A 201 12.50 16.20 5.95
N PRO A 202 12.66 15.91 7.26
CA PRO A 202 13.98 15.92 7.90
C PRO A 202 14.90 14.78 7.48
N ILE A 203 14.34 13.68 6.93
CA ILE A 203 15.10 12.44 6.69
C ILE A 203 15.39 12.16 5.21
N ALA A 204 14.55 12.65 4.32
CA ALA A 204 14.68 12.37 2.90
C ALA A 204 14.11 13.50 2.03
N PRO A 205 14.78 13.85 0.91
CA PRO A 205 14.21 14.68 -0.13
C PRO A 205 13.18 13.84 -0.92
N VAL A 206 11.95 13.80 -0.47
CA VAL A 206 10.88 13.02 -1.11
C VAL A 206 10.14 13.81 -2.16
N SER A 207 9.88 13.17 -3.31
CA SER A 207 8.88 13.67 -4.26
C SER A 207 7.49 13.31 -3.75
N TYR A 208 6.69 14.32 -3.51
CA TYR A 208 5.28 14.17 -3.19
C TYR A 208 4.45 14.10 -4.48
N THR A 209 3.63 13.07 -4.62
CA THR A 209 2.66 12.98 -5.70
C THR A 209 1.28 12.80 -5.08
N HIS A 210 0.43 13.83 -5.23
CA HIS A 210 -0.99 13.73 -4.93
C HIS A 210 -1.72 13.20 -6.16
N LEU A 211 -2.31 12.03 -6.05
CA LEU A 211 -3.24 11.53 -7.04
C LEU A 211 -4.62 12.07 -6.68
N ARG A 212 -4.96 13.25 -7.21
CA ARG A 212 -6.36 13.68 -7.24
C ARG A 212 -7.14 12.63 -8.03
N ALA A 213 -8.20 12.11 -7.43
CA ALA A 213 -9.23 11.45 -8.18
C ALA A 213 -9.72 12.48 -9.19
N HIS A 214 -9.53 12.17 -10.48
CA HIS A 214 -9.78 13.12 -11.55
C HIS A 214 -11.17 13.72 -11.45
N GLU A 215 -11.22 15.02 -11.62
CA GLU A 215 -12.39 15.87 -11.65
C GLU A 215 -13.56 15.13 -12.29
N THR A 216 -14.58 14.90 -11.49
CA THR A 216 -15.89 14.60 -12.05
C THR A 216 -16.27 15.80 -12.87
N ARG A 217 -16.27 15.67 -14.20
CA ARG A 217 -16.94 16.66 -15.04
C ARG A 217 -18.35 16.76 -14.50
N ARG A 218 -18.68 17.94 -13.98
CA ARG A 218 -20.06 18.31 -13.71
C ARG A 218 -20.73 18.36 -15.07
N TYR A 219 -21.61 17.41 -15.31
CA TYR A 219 -22.65 17.55 -16.30
C TYR A 219 -23.91 18.02 -15.58
#